data_f4bdfd36b30c171baa81e2794ad8ce97
#
_entry.id   f4bdfd36b30c171baa81e2794ad8ce97
#
_cell.length_a   1.000
_cell.length_b   1.000
_cell.length_c   1.000
_cell.angle_alpha   90.00
_cell.angle_beta   90.00
_cell.angle_gamma   90.00
#
_symmetry.space_group_name_H-M   'P 1'
#
loop_
_entity.id
_entity.type
_entity.pdbx_description
1 polymer ?
#
loop_
_entity_poly.entity_id
_entity_poly.type
_entity_poly.pdbx_seq_one_letter_code
_entity_poly.pdbx_strand_id
1 'polypeptide(L)'
;MSDASAADRWQDDRTTFQRVYDVLVGSQSFLTAQEFADRAACSETAARDALEQLAEMGVAERRDGRPARYRRNDSYFQWKRVESLAREHGPDELRDRLDDFIAEDEAFQDEYGVPAPDAVSTADLSIDDHDALHERWENLSEWRTVRRDIELLRRAVERAQRRVDDGVHA
;
A
#
# COMPACT_ATOMS: atom_id res chain seq x y z
N MET A 1 37.24 -4.34 -13.25
CA MET A 1 36.38 -4.72 -12.11
C MET A 1 34.98 -4.35 -12.55
N SER A 2 34.18 -5.34 -12.92
CA SER A 2 32.78 -5.10 -13.33
C SER A 2 31.96 -4.72 -12.09
N ASP A 3 31.48 -3.52 -12.09
CA ASP A 3 30.55 -3.04 -11.06
C ASP A 3 29.25 -3.85 -11.22
N ALA A 4 28.97 -4.76 -10.26
CA ALA A 4 27.74 -5.54 -10.29
C ALA A 4 26.54 -4.59 -10.31
N SER A 5 25.63 -4.80 -11.26
CA SER A 5 24.45 -3.94 -11.38
C SER A 5 23.60 -4.01 -10.11
N ALA A 6 22.76 -3.00 -9.86
CA ALA A 6 21.84 -3.02 -8.71
C ALA A 6 20.95 -4.28 -8.73
N ALA A 7 20.60 -4.76 -9.93
CA ALA A 7 19.82 -5.98 -10.11
C ALA A 7 20.61 -7.24 -9.71
N ASP A 8 21.91 -7.33 -10.03
CA ASP A 8 22.74 -8.46 -9.65
C ASP A 8 22.91 -8.54 -8.12
N ARG A 9 23.17 -7.39 -7.47
CA ARG A 9 23.24 -7.31 -6.00
C ARG A 9 21.93 -7.70 -5.33
N TRP A 10 20.78 -7.27 -5.86
CA TRP A 10 19.48 -7.66 -5.33
C TRP A 10 19.24 -9.17 -5.44
N GLN A 11 19.68 -9.81 -6.53
CA GLN A 11 19.59 -11.26 -6.71
C GLN A 11 20.49 -12.03 -5.75
N ASP A 12 21.70 -11.55 -5.49
CA ASP A 12 22.69 -12.20 -4.62
C ASP A 12 22.32 -12.06 -3.13
N ASP A 13 21.77 -10.92 -2.72
CA ASP A 13 21.44 -10.62 -1.32
C ASP A 13 20.08 -11.19 -0.86
N ARG A 14 19.26 -11.71 -1.79
CA ARG A 14 17.88 -12.15 -1.52
C ARG A 14 17.66 -13.61 -1.92
N THR A 15 16.98 -14.36 -1.04
CA THR A 15 16.48 -15.69 -1.41
C THR A 15 15.43 -15.59 -2.52
N THR A 16 15.20 -16.69 -3.24
CA THR A 16 14.12 -16.74 -4.27
C THR A 16 12.76 -16.37 -3.68
N PHE A 17 12.45 -16.87 -2.48
CA PHE A 17 11.21 -16.53 -1.77
C PHE A 17 11.10 -15.04 -1.49
N GLN A 18 12.17 -14.40 -1.01
CA GLN A 18 12.21 -12.96 -0.74
C GLN A 18 12.04 -12.14 -2.02
N ARG A 19 12.63 -12.55 -3.14
CA ARG A 19 12.48 -11.87 -4.43
C ARG A 19 11.03 -11.95 -4.95
N VAL A 20 10.40 -13.12 -4.84
CA VAL A 20 8.98 -13.30 -5.20
C VAL A 20 8.09 -12.46 -4.29
N TYR A 21 8.36 -12.41 -2.98
CA TYR A 21 7.66 -11.54 -2.05
C TYR A 21 7.81 -10.06 -2.40
N ASP A 22 9.02 -9.59 -2.72
CA ASP A 22 9.27 -8.19 -3.10
C ASP A 22 8.46 -7.81 -4.38
N VAL A 23 8.43 -8.70 -5.38
CA VAL A 23 7.61 -8.52 -6.59
C VAL A 23 6.11 -8.48 -6.25
N LEU A 24 5.65 -9.36 -5.34
CA LEU A 24 4.25 -9.39 -4.89
C LEU A 24 3.85 -8.07 -4.23
N VAL A 25 4.67 -7.55 -3.31
CA VAL A 25 4.42 -6.28 -2.61
C VAL A 25 4.31 -5.12 -3.60
N GLY A 26 5.17 -5.09 -4.62
CA GLY A 26 5.18 -4.05 -5.65
C GLY A 26 4.07 -4.17 -6.71
N SER A 27 3.34 -5.29 -6.76
CA SER A 27 2.35 -5.58 -7.81
C SER A 27 0.92 -5.37 -7.31
N GLN A 28 0.14 -4.53 -8.01
CA GLN A 28 -1.27 -4.29 -7.67
C GLN A 28 -2.24 -5.15 -8.49
N SER A 29 -1.79 -5.73 -9.60
CA SER A 29 -2.60 -6.55 -10.50
C SER A 29 -2.36 -8.05 -10.29
N PHE A 30 -3.33 -8.87 -10.71
CA PHE A 30 -3.18 -10.31 -10.73
C PHE A 30 -2.19 -10.75 -11.84
N LEU A 31 -1.11 -11.43 -11.44
CA LEU A 31 -0.05 -11.94 -12.30
C LEU A 31 0.01 -13.47 -12.19
N THR A 32 0.50 -14.12 -13.24
CA THR A 32 0.80 -15.56 -13.29
C THR A 32 2.12 -15.88 -12.59
N ALA A 33 2.34 -17.14 -12.23
CA ALA A 33 3.64 -17.58 -11.67
C ALA A 33 4.80 -17.32 -12.64
N GLN A 34 4.57 -17.42 -13.96
CA GLN A 34 5.59 -17.10 -14.97
C GLN A 34 5.97 -15.61 -14.94
N GLU A 35 4.98 -14.71 -14.88
CA GLU A 35 5.24 -13.26 -14.79
C GLU A 35 5.99 -12.87 -13.51
N PHE A 36 5.70 -13.58 -12.39
CA PHE A 36 6.49 -13.44 -11.16
C PHE A 36 7.91 -13.97 -11.31
N ALA A 37 8.08 -15.13 -11.95
CA ALA A 37 9.38 -15.75 -12.20
C ALA A 37 10.29 -14.84 -13.01
N ASP A 38 9.76 -14.24 -14.08
CA ASP A 38 10.49 -13.30 -14.94
C ASP A 38 10.98 -12.07 -14.16
N ARG A 39 10.12 -11.49 -13.31
CA ARG A 39 10.44 -10.32 -12.49
C ARG A 39 11.36 -10.63 -11.31
N ALA A 40 11.20 -11.80 -10.69
CA ALA A 40 11.98 -12.25 -9.56
C ALA A 40 13.29 -12.95 -9.96
N ALA A 41 13.58 -13.08 -11.25
CA ALA A 41 14.74 -13.78 -11.80
C ALA A 41 14.90 -15.21 -11.21
N CYS A 42 13.84 -16.02 -11.32
CA CYS A 42 13.82 -17.41 -10.83
C CYS A 42 13.03 -18.32 -11.79
N SER A 43 13.01 -19.62 -11.50
CA SER A 43 12.17 -20.54 -12.27
C SER A 43 10.68 -20.38 -11.96
N GLU A 44 9.81 -20.70 -12.94
CA GLU A 44 8.36 -20.68 -12.73
C GLU A 44 7.91 -21.60 -11.58
N THR A 45 8.55 -22.77 -11.44
CA THR A 45 8.26 -23.71 -10.34
C THR A 45 8.57 -23.06 -8.99
N ALA A 46 9.75 -22.45 -8.84
CA ALA A 46 10.13 -21.79 -7.59
C ALA A 46 9.23 -20.59 -7.27
N ALA A 47 8.82 -19.82 -8.30
CA ALA A 47 7.87 -18.73 -8.13
C ALA A 47 6.50 -19.26 -7.68
N ARG A 48 6.00 -20.34 -8.29
CA ARG A 48 4.72 -20.98 -7.94
C ARG A 48 4.73 -21.49 -6.50
N ASP A 49 5.77 -22.21 -6.09
CA ASP A 49 5.89 -22.74 -4.73
C ASP A 49 5.89 -21.61 -3.69
N ALA A 50 6.62 -20.53 -3.96
CA ALA A 50 6.63 -19.36 -3.09
C ALA A 50 5.27 -18.66 -3.02
N LEU A 51 4.58 -18.51 -4.15
CA LEU A 51 3.26 -17.88 -4.23
C LEU A 51 2.18 -18.70 -3.54
N GLU A 52 2.23 -20.04 -3.63
CA GLU A 52 1.31 -20.93 -2.92
C GLU A 52 1.51 -20.81 -1.40
N GLN A 53 2.75 -20.79 -0.91
CA GLN A 53 3.05 -20.54 0.50
C GLN A 53 2.53 -19.17 0.95
N LEU A 54 2.77 -18.12 0.16
CA LEU A 54 2.28 -16.77 0.47
C LEU A 54 0.75 -16.69 0.48
N ALA A 55 0.07 -17.46 -0.37
CA ALA A 55 -1.39 -17.54 -0.38
C ALA A 55 -1.93 -18.30 0.84
N GLU A 56 -1.29 -19.42 1.24
CA GLU A 56 -1.63 -20.15 2.47
C GLU A 56 -1.44 -19.28 3.72
N MET A 57 -0.44 -18.43 3.74
CA MET A 57 -0.20 -17.45 4.82
C MET A 57 -1.16 -16.25 4.78
N GLY A 58 -2.03 -16.14 3.77
CA GLY A 58 -2.93 -15.00 3.59
C GLY A 58 -2.24 -13.72 3.10
N VAL A 59 -0.97 -13.77 2.74
CA VAL A 59 -0.19 -12.63 2.23
C VAL A 59 -0.52 -12.35 0.76
N ALA A 60 -0.79 -13.41 -0.01
CA ALA A 60 -1.25 -13.33 -1.39
C ALA A 60 -2.70 -13.79 -1.52
N GLU A 61 -3.42 -13.18 -2.44
CA GLU A 61 -4.69 -13.68 -2.96
C GLU A 61 -4.41 -14.54 -4.18
N ARG A 62 -5.00 -15.73 -4.22
CA ARG A 62 -4.98 -16.63 -5.37
C ARG A 62 -6.32 -16.59 -6.08
N ARG A 63 -6.28 -16.43 -7.40
CA ARG A 63 -7.44 -16.64 -8.27
C ARG A 63 -7.21 -17.90 -9.09
N ASP A 64 -8.13 -18.86 -8.95
CA ASP A 64 -8.09 -20.09 -9.72
C ASP A 64 -8.30 -19.81 -11.21
N GLY A 65 -7.62 -20.61 -12.04
CA GLY A 65 -7.65 -20.52 -13.50
C GLY A 65 -6.54 -21.34 -14.12
N ARG A 66 -6.45 -21.29 -15.44
CA ARG A 66 -5.39 -21.95 -16.21
C ARG A 66 -4.74 -20.93 -17.13
N PRO A 67 -3.63 -20.31 -16.68
CA PRO A 67 -2.92 -20.49 -15.41
C PRO A 67 -3.60 -19.80 -14.23
N ALA A 68 -3.29 -20.25 -13.00
CA ALA A 68 -3.66 -19.56 -11.76
C ALA A 68 -2.93 -18.20 -11.67
N ARG A 69 -3.55 -17.24 -11.02
CA ARG A 69 -3.01 -15.87 -10.86
C ARG A 69 -2.98 -15.47 -9.40
N TYR A 70 -2.02 -14.64 -9.06
CA TYR A 70 -1.75 -14.20 -7.70
C TYR A 70 -1.64 -12.68 -7.65
N ARG A 71 -2.06 -12.12 -6.53
CA ARG A 71 -1.95 -10.70 -6.20
C ARG A 71 -1.68 -10.56 -4.70
N ARG A 72 -1.08 -9.46 -4.29
CA ARG A 72 -0.97 -9.15 -2.86
C ARG A 72 -2.35 -9.04 -2.22
N ASN A 73 -2.48 -9.52 -0.98
CA ASN A 73 -3.69 -9.33 -0.19
C ASN A 73 -3.65 -7.95 0.49
N ASP A 74 -4.35 -6.98 -0.06
CA ASP A 74 -4.36 -5.61 0.47
C ASP A 74 -4.85 -5.53 1.91
N SER A 75 -5.80 -6.38 2.32
CA SER A 75 -6.28 -6.46 3.70
C SER A 75 -5.18 -6.88 4.68
N TYR A 76 -4.34 -7.86 4.30
CA TYR A 76 -3.19 -8.26 5.08
C TYR A 76 -2.19 -7.11 5.26
N PHE A 77 -1.86 -6.39 4.19
CA PHE A 77 -0.91 -5.29 4.25
C PHE A 77 -1.44 -4.07 5.02
N GLN A 78 -2.74 -3.78 4.92
CA GLN A 78 -3.39 -2.77 5.76
C GLN A 78 -3.32 -3.15 7.25
N TRP A 79 -3.69 -4.38 7.58
CA TRP A 79 -3.60 -4.88 8.95
C TRP A 79 -2.17 -4.80 9.48
N LYS A 80 -1.18 -5.25 8.71
CA LYS A 80 0.23 -5.20 9.07
C LYS A 80 0.68 -3.76 9.35
N ARG A 81 0.24 -2.79 8.53
CA ARG A 81 0.58 -1.37 8.72
C ARG A 81 -0.06 -0.79 9.99
N VAL A 82 -1.31 -1.13 10.27
CA VAL A 82 -2.00 -0.75 11.53
C VAL A 82 -1.26 -1.31 12.75
N GLU A 83 -0.88 -2.59 12.72
CA GLU A 83 -0.12 -3.22 13.82
C GLU A 83 1.26 -2.57 14.02
N SER A 84 1.96 -2.23 12.93
CA SER A 84 3.25 -1.54 13.00
C SER A 84 3.11 -0.18 13.67
N LEU A 85 2.19 0.65 13.19
CA LEU A 85 1.92 1.98 13.76
C LEU A 85 1.54 1.91 15.24
N ALA A 86 0.67 0.97 15.61
CA ALA A 86 0.23 0.79 16.99
C ALA A 86 1.32 0.23 17.94
N ARG A 87 2.39 -0.35 17.39
CA ARG A 87 3.55 -0.78 18.16
C ARG A 87 4.60 0.31 18.35
N GLU A 88 4.79 1.11 17.29
CA GLU A 88 5.85 2.11 17.20
C GLU A 88 5.44 3.42 17.90
N HIS A 89 4.13 3.70 17.97
CA HIS A 89 3.59 4.95 18.48
C HIS A 89 2.51 4.73 19.52
N GLY A 90 2.48 5.62 20.53
CA GLY A 90 1.42 5.66 21.53
C GLY A 90 0.09 6.20 20.94
N PRO A 91 -1.06 5.92 21.62
CA PRO A 91 -2.36 6.37 21.14
C PRO A 91 -2.46 7.90 21.04
N ASP A 92 -1.81 8.66 21.89
CA ASP A 92 -1.86 10.13 21.88
C ASP A 92 -1.07 10.69 20.69
N GLU A 93 0.12 10.17 20.41
CA GLU A 93 0.91 10.55 19.24
C GLU A 93 0.16 10.25 17.91
N LEU A 94 -0.54 9.11 17.86
CA LEU A 94 -1.35 8.76 16.69
C LEU A 94 -2.58 9.65 16.54
N ARG A 95 -3.17 10.14 17.63
CA ARG A 95 -4.26 11.13 17.60
C ARG A 95 -3.78 12.47 17.09
N ASP A 96 -2.64 12.96 17.56
CA ASP A 96 -2.07 14.22 17.08
C ASP A 96 -1.83 14.17 15.57
N ARG A 97 -1.27 13.08 15.06
CA ARG A 97 -1.10 12.88 13.60
C ARG A 97 -2.43 12.79 12.86
N LEU A 98 -3.43 12.15 13.45
CA LEU A 98 -4.76 12.05 12.86
C LEU A 98 -5.40 13.43 12.74
N ASP A 99 -5.27 14.27 13.76
CA ASP A 99 -5.80 15.64 13.77
C ASP A 99 -5.12 16.50 12.69
N ASP A 100 -3.81 16.34 12.47
CA ASP A 100 -3.09 17.02 11.39
C ASP A 100 -3.66 16.65 9.99
N PHE A 101 -3.89 15.36 9.73
CA PHE A 101 -4.47 14.91 8.46
C PHE A 101 -5.94 15.31 8.29
N ILE A 102 -6.72 15.37 9.39
CA ILE A 102 -8.10 15.89 9.34
C ILE A 102 -8.10 17.36 8.95
N ALA A 103 -7.19 18.17 9.53
CA ALA A 103 -7.07 19.57 9.17
C ALA A 103 -6.66 19.76 7.68
N GLU A 104 -5.82 18.89 7.16
CA GLU A 104 -5.44 18.88 5.74
C GLU A 104 -6.64 18.49 4.83
N ASP A 105 -7.43 17.48 5.20
CA ASP A 105 -8.68 17.11 4.48
C ASP A 105 -9.68 18.28 4.47
N GLU A 106 -9.84 18.98 5.60
CA GLU A 106 -10.69 20.16 5.72
C GLU A 106 -10.20 21.30 4.80
N ALA A 107 -8.88 21.51 4.73
CA ALA A 107 -8.31 22.52 3.82
C ALA A 107 -8.61 22.20 2.34
N PHE A 108 -8.52 20.94 1.94
CA PHE A 108 -8.94 20.52 0.59
C PHE A 108 -10.44 20.70 0.35
N GLN A 109 -11.29 20.39 1.34
CA GLN A 109 -12.75 20.61 1.23
C GLN A 109 -13.07 22.11 1.04
N ASP A 110 -12.38 22.98 1.77
CA ASP A 110 -12.56 24.44 1.66
C ASP A 110 -12.06 24.94 0.30
N GLU A 111 -10.90 24.46 -0.19
CA GLU A 111 -10.33 24.86 -1.47
C GLU A 111 -11.22 24.45 -2.64
N TYR A 112 -11.74 23.23 -2.64
CA TYR A 112 -12.55 22.70 -3.75
C TYR A 112 -14.06 22.91 -3.59
N GLY A 113 -14.52 23.30 -2.40
CA GLY A 113 -15.95 23.54 -2.11
C GLY A 113 -16.80 22.25 -2.17
N VAL A 114 -16.19 21.08 -2.03
CA VAL A 114 -16.85 19.76 -2.09
C VAL A 114 -16.36 18.84 -0.96
N PRO A 115 -17.17 17.88 -0.51
CA PRO A 115 -16.83 17.05 0.66
C PRO A 115 -15.81 15.93 0.37
N ALA A 116 -15.47 15.69 -0.89
CA ALA A 116 -14.57 14.59 -1.26
C ALA A 116 -13.95 14.80 -2.66
N PRO A 117 -12.74 14.26 -2.92
CA PRO A 117 -12.04 14.42 -4.19
C PRO A 117 -12.84 13.87 -5.40
N ASP A 118 -13.67 12.86 -5.19
CA ASP A 118 -14.49 12.26 -6.27
C ASP A 118 -15.71 13.10 -6.63
N ALA A 119 -16.05 14.10 -5.81
CA ALA A 119 -17.11 15.07 -6.10
C ALA A 119 -16.62 16.29 -6.91
N VAL A 120 -15.30 16.40 -7.13
CA VAL A 120 -14.72 17.50 -7.93
C VAL A 120 -15.05 17.28 -9.40
N SER A 121 -15.79 18.25 -9.99
CA SER A 121 -16.10 18.20 -11.42
C SER A 121 -14.85 18.49 -12.26
N THR A 122 -14.61 17.65 -13.25
CA THR A 122 -13.56 17.86 -14.27
C THR A 122 -14.10 18.59 -15.50
N ALA A 123 -15.41 18.86 -15.55
CA ALA A 123 -16.08 19.44 -16.73
C ALA A 123 -15.75 20.93 -16.96
N ASP A 124 -15.30 21.65 -15.93
CA ASP A 124 -15.01 23.09 -15.99
C ASP A 124 -13.52 23.39 -16.34
N LEU A 125 -12.73 22.36 -16.62
CA LEU A 125 -11.33 22.53 -16.99
C LEU A 125 -11.26 22.81 -18.50
N SER A 126 -10.80 24.00 -18.87
CA SER A 126 -10.40 24.29 -20.24
C SER A 126 -9.26 23.35 -20.62
N ILE A 127 -9.44 22.55 -21.68
CA ILE A 127 -8.49 21.55 -22.19
C ILE A 127 -7.15 22.21 -22.62
N ASP A 128 -7.11 23.52 -22.71
CA ASP A 128 -5.98 24.30 -23.22
C ASP A 128 -4.87 24.61 -22.19
N ASP A 129 -5.13 24.38 -20.88
CA ASP A 129 -4.14 24.61 -19.82
C ASP A 129 -3.67 23.27 -19.20
N HIS A 130 -2.68 22.66 -19.82
CA HIS A 130 -2.11 21.39 -19.37
C HIS A 130 -1.45 21.48 -18.00
N ASP A 131 -0.86 22.61 -17.64
CA ASP A 131 -0.16 22.78 -16.35
C ASP A 131 -1.17 22.85 -15.20
N ALA A 132 -2.25 23.62 -15.35
CA ALA A 132 -3.33 23.71 -14.37
C ALA A 132 -4.07 22.35 -14.21
N LEU A 133 -4.22 21.60 -15.30
CA LEU A 133 -4.80 20.26 -15.27
C LEU A 133 -3.92 19.29 -14.49
N HIS A 134 -2.60 19.34 -14.72
CA HIS A 134 -1.64 18.47 -14.03
C HIS A 134 -1.60 18.74 -12.52
N GLU A 135 -1.49 20.02 -12.14
CA GLU A 135 -1.51 20.46 -10.72
C GLU A 135 -2.79 19.98 -10.01
N ARG A 136 -3.95 20.12 -10.67
CA ARG A 136 -5.21 19.65 -10.10
C ARG A 136 -5.26 18.13 -9.92
N TRP A 137 -4.71 17.36 -10.85
CA TRP A 137 -4.60 15.91 -10.72
C TRP A 137 -3.68 15.50 -9.56
N GLU A 138 -2.57 16.20 -9.37
CA GLU A 138 -1.67 15.99 -8.24
C GLU A 138 -2.38 16.27 -6.91
N ASN A 139 -3.04 17.42 -6.78
CA ASN A 139 -3.78 17.80 -5.59
C ASN A 139 -4.91 16.80 -5.26
N LEU A 140 -5.68 16.37 -6.25
CA LEU A 140 -6.71 15.34 -6.02
C LEU A 140 -6.14 13.97 -5.64
N SER A 141 -4.96 13.62 -6.16
CA SER A 141 -4.26 12.40 -5.79
C SER A 141 -3.74 12.47 -4.34
N GLU A 142 -3.19 13.62 -3.95
CA GLU A 142 -2.75 13.91 -2.60
C GLU A 142 -3.93 13.85 -1.63
N TRP A 143 -5.05 14.53 -1.93
CA TRP A 143 -6.25 14.49 -1.12
C TRP A 143 -6.79 13.06 -0.91
N ARG A 144 -6.80 12.23 -1.95
CA ARG A 144 -7.15 10.79 -1.80
C ARG A 144 -6.18 10.05 -0.89
N THR A 145 -4.91 10.44 -0.88
CA THR A 145 -3.90 9.86 0.00
C THR A 145 -4.13 10.26 1.45
N VAL A 146 -4.35 11.54 1.71
CA VAL A 146 -4.72 12.08 3.04
C VAL A 146 -5.92 11.32 3.62
N ARG A 147 -6.98 11.13 2.86
CA ARG A 147 -8.16 10.38 3.32
C ARG A 147 -7.87 8.91 3.64
N ARG A 148 -7.02 8.26 2.86
CA ARG A 148 -6.58 6.88 3.17
C ARG A 148 -5.75 6.82 4.44
N ASP A 149 -4.91 7.82 4.66
CA ASP A 149 -4.07 7.91 5.87
C ASP A 149 -4.91 8.21 7.13
N ILE A 150 -5.97 9.03 7.01
CA ILE A 150 -6.96 9.23 8.07
C ILE A 150 -7.59 7.89 8.48
N GLU A 151 -8.07 7.09 7.53
CA GLU A 151 -8.67 5.78 7.82
C GLU A 151 -7.68 4.80 8.45
N LEU A 152 -6.43 4.81 8.00
CA LEU A 152 -5.36 4.01 8.55
C LEU A 152 -5.06 4.41 10.00
N LEU A 153 -4.89 5.72 10.26
CA LEU A 153 -4.59 6.25 11.59
C LEU A 153 -5.72 6.02 12.59
N ARG A 154 -6.99 6.16 12.19
CA ARG A 154 -8.14 5.82 13.04
C ARG A 154 -8.04 4.40 13.56
N ARG A 155 -7.77 3.43 12.68
CA ARG A 155 -7.59 2.02 13.05
C ARG A 155 -6.36 1.81 13.94
N ALA A 156 -5.28 2.54 13.66
CA ALA A 156 -4.05 2.46 14.47
C ALA A 156 -4.26 3.01 15.89
N VAL A 157 -4.98 4.13 16.04
CA VAL A 157 -5.36 4.69 17.36
C VAL A 157 -6.17 3.68 18.16
N GLU A 158 -7.22 3.10 17.57
CA GLU A 158 -8.05 2.08 18.25
C GLU A 158 -7.23 0.86 18.64
N ARG A 159 -6.30 0.44 17.80
CA ARG A 159 -5.42 -0.71 18.07
C ARG A 159 -4.43 -0.41 19.16
N ALA A 160 -3.80 0.78 19.16
CA ALA A 160 -2.88 1.22 20.20
C ALA A 160 -3.58 1.35 21.55
N GLN A 161 -4.81 1.92 21.58
CA GLN A 161 -5.60 2.03 22.80
C GLN A 161 -5.90 0.66 23.43
N ARG A 162 -6.37 -0.30 22.64
CA ARG A 162 -6.61 -1.68 23.12
C ARG A 162 -5.36 -2.32 23.71
N ARG A 163 -4.18 -2.08 23.12
CA ARG A 163 -2.91 -2.59 23.65
C ARG A 163 -2.56 -2.01 25.02
N VAL A 164 -2.86 -0.73 25.25
CA VAL A 164 -2.66 -0.09 26.55
C VAL A 164 -3.61 -0.69 27.59
N ASP A 165 -4.89 -0.84 27.24
CA ASP A 165 -5.92 -1.39 28.13
C ASP A 165 -5.61 -2.85 28.49
N ASP A 166 -5.19 -3.68 27.55
CA ASP A 166 -4.77 -5.08 27.77
C ASP A 166 -3.52 -5.17 28.68
N GLY A 167 -2.56 -4.24 28.52
CA GLY A 167 -1.34 -4.17 29.32
C GLY A 167 -1.56 -3.74 30.78
N VAL A 168 -2.64 -3.02 31.07
CA VAL A 168 -3.01 -2.59 32.41
C VAL A 168 -3.67 -3.73 33.23
N HIS A 169 -4.21 -4.73 32.54
CA HIS A 169 -4.93 -5.87 33.18
C HIS A 169 -4.07 -7.14 33.29
N ALA A 170 -2.81 -7.11 32.86
CA ALA A 170 -1.84 -8.20 32.98
C ALA A 170 -0.86 -7.99 34.09
#